data_be3c829bf4ac68c5db7650c1793f8f3a
#
_entry.id   be3c829bf4ac68c5db7650c1793f8f3a
#
_cell.length_a   1.000
_cell.length_b   1.000
_cell.length_c   1.000
_cell.angle_alpha   90.00
_cell.angle_beta   90.00
_cell.angle_gamma   90.00
#
_symmetry.space_group_name_H-M   'P 1'
#
loop_
_entity.id
_entity.type
_entity.pdbx_description
1 polymer ?
#
loop_
_entity_poly.entity_id
_entity_poly.type
_entity_poly.pdbx_seq_one_letter_code
_entity_poly.pdbx_strand_id
1 'polypeptide(L)'
;MAALDSQLALLGPALEAAQPGQRQALVNRFAQTNAARLRFYRADGVRVADSFAGAPPTYILRDPDTEPWFREAARIMDRGLDWVVGAPMLAEYSEPARDRIAAWPELVEAQRTRALAHRTRYAADRTLMLSAALPVRFDDRAMLLVTTNARDITRTVRAERFRLGVVLAVVTLASVLLSLFLARTIVDPLRRLARAAVRVRLGRAREVIVPRLPSRRDEIGTLARALSD
;
A
#
# COMPACT_ATOMS: atom_id res chain seq x y z
N MET A 1 1.50 16.30 2.85
CA MET A 1 0.52 17.22 3.46
C MET A 1 1.15 18.61 3.64
N ALA A 2 2.18 18.79 4.46
CA ALA A 2 2.78 20.12 4.74
C ALA A 2 3.16 20.94 3.48
N ALA A 3 3.68 20.29 2.43
CA ALA A 3 4.01 20.99 1.17
C ALA A 3 2.77 21.53 0.44
N LEU A 4 1.70 20.74 0.42
CA LEU A 4 0.42 21.16 -0.18
C LEU A 4 -0.19 22.32 0.61
N ASP A 5 -0.11 22.27 1.93
CA ASP A 5 -0.63 23.31 2.83
C ASP A 5 0.09 24.65 2.62
N SER A 6 1.44 24.60 2.53
CA SER A 6 2.25 25.78 2.27
C SER A 6 1.93 26.40 0.90
N GLN A 7 1.73 25.57 -0.11
CA GLN A 7 1.38 26.03 -1.45
C GLN A 7 -0.03 26.63 -1.51
N LEU A 8 -0.99 26.04 -0.80
CA LEU A 8 -2.36 26.56 -0.68
C LEU A 8 -2.39 27.89 0.07
N ALA A 9 -1.59 28.05 1.11
CA ALA A 9 -1.48 29.30 1.85
C ALA A 9 -0.98 30.46 0.98
N LEU A 10 -0.16 30.19 -0.05
CA LEU A 10 0.31 31.18 -1.01
C LEU A 10 -0.71 31.44 -2.12
N LEU A 11 -1.46 30.42 -2.54
CA LEU A 11 -2.41 30.53 -3.63
C LEU A 11 -3.65 31.38 -3.26
N GLY A 12 -4.14 31.25 -2.02
CA GLY A 12 -5.27 32.02 -1.52
C GLY A 12 -5.10 33.53 -1.76
N PRO A 13 -4.06 34.18 -1.19
CA PRO A 13 -3.79 35.59 -1.39
C PRO A 13 -3.55 35.98 -2.86
N ALA A 14 -2.90 35.10 -3.65
CA ALA A 14 -2.69 35.37 -5.09
C ALA A 14 -3.99 35.38 -5.87
N LEU A 15 -4.95 34.53 -5.57
CA LEU A 15 -6.29 34.54 -6.16
C LEU A 15 -7.12 35.71 -5.69
N GLU A 16 -6.92 36.15 -4.45
CA GLU A 16 -7.56 37.36 -3.89
C GLU A 16 -7.13 38.63 -4.64
N ALA A 17 -5.83 38.75 -4.92
CA ALA A 17 -5.26 39.90 -5.64
C ALA A 17 -5.56 39.88 -7.15
N ALA A 18 -5.91 38.72 -7.72
CA ALA A 18 -6.10 38.58 -9.16
C ALA A 18 -7.44 39.13 -9.67
N GLN A 19 -7.43 39.78 -10.83
CA GLN A 19 -8.65 40.17 -11.52
C GLN A 19 -9.46 38.92 -11.95
N PRO A 20 -10.81 39.02 -12.05
CA PRO A 20 -11.66 37.85 -12.39
C PRO A 20 -11.22 37.12 -13.65
N GLY A 21 -10.79 37.80 -14.70
CA GLY A 21 -10.30 37.15 -15.93
C GLY A 21 -8.95 36.46 -15.83
N GLN A 22 -8.14 36.78 -14.81
CA GLN A 22 -6.82 36.18 -14.58
C GLN A 22 -6.88 34.95 -13.64
N ARG A 23 -7.97 34.81 -12.89
CA ARG A 23 -8.12 33.71 -11.89
C ARG A 23 -8.05 32.36 -12.53
N GLN A 24 -8.72 32.15 -13.67
CA GLN A 24 -8.68 30.86 -14.37
C GLN A 24 -7.24 30.51 -14.84
N ALA A 25 -6.49 31.51 -15.34
CA ALA A 25 -5.09 31.29 -15.74
C ALA A 25 -4.18 30.93 -14.56
N LEU A 26 -4.37 31.57 -13.40
CA LEU A 26 -3.65 31.26 -12.16
C LEU A 26 -3.99 29.83 -11.66
N VAL A 27 -5.27 29.49 -11.64
CA VAL A 27 -5.74 28.15 -11.26
C VAL A 27 -5.12 27.10 -12.18
N ASN A 28 -5.11 27.32 -13.49
CA ASN A 28 -4.53 26.37 -14.45
C ASN A 28 -3.02 26.23 -14.26
N ARG A 29 -2.28 27.33 -14.11
CA ARG A 29 -0.83 27.33 -13.90
C ARG A 29 -0.47 26.57 -12.61
N PHE A 30 -1.14 26.88 -11.51
CA PHE A 30 -0.91 26.20 -10.24
C PHE A 30 -1.21 24.70 -10.34
N ALA A 31 -2.32 24.34 -10.97
CA ALA A 31 -2.72 22.96 -11.19
C ALA A 31 -1.65 22.16 -11.93
N GLN A 32 -1.12 22.71 -13.03
CA GLN A 32 -0.07 22.07 -13.83
C GLN A 32 1.25 21.94 -13.06
N THR A 33 1.66 22.99 -12.35
CA THR A 33 2.92 22.99 -11.58
C THR A 33 2.90 21.95 -10.44
N ASN A 34 1.74 21.72 -9.82
CA ASN A 34 1.60 20.87 -8.64
C ASN A 34 0.95 19.50 -8.93
N ALA A 35 0.73 19.16 -10.19
CA ALA A 35 0.02 17.94 -10.60
C ALA A 35 -1.29 17.72 -9.82
N ALA A 36 -2.04 18.81 -9.60
CA ALA A 36 -3.26 18.85 -8.81
C ALA A 36 -4.44 19.35 -9.66
N ARG A 37 -5.66 19.06 -9.21
CA ARG A 37 -6.87 19.67 -9.72
C ARG A 37 -7.36 20.71 -8.73
N LEU A 38 -7.62 21.91 -9.20
CA LEU A 38 -8.16 23.01 -8.42
C LEU A 38 -9.58 23.30 -8.85
N ARG A 39 -10.47 23.44 -7.87
CA ARG A 39 -11.86 23.84 -8.05
C ARG A 39 -12.16 25.01 -7.14
N PHE A 40 -12.76 26.02 -7.70
CA PHE A 40 -13.14 27.22 -6.97
C PHE A 40 -14.66 27.31 -6.88
N TYR A 41 -15.17 27.52 -5.68
CA TYR A 41 -16.60 27.62 -5.38
C TYR A 41 -16.92 28.97 -4.82
N ARG A 42 -18.03 29.55 -5.27
CA ARG A 42 -18.59 30.79 -4.74
C ARG A 42 -19.37 30.52 -3.44
N ALA A 43 -19.72 31.60 -2.75
CA ALA A 43 -20.50 31.58 -1.51
C ALA A 43 -21.87 30.83 -1.62
N ASP A 44 -22.48 30.86 -2.79
CA ASP A 44 -23.74 30.14 -3.12
C ASP A 44 -23.55 28.62 -3.30
N GLY A 45 -22.33 28.14 -3.16
CA GLY A 45 -21.98 26.74 -3.29
C GLY A 45 -21.76 26.24 -4.72
N VAL A 46 -21.85 27.11 -5.70
CA VAL A 46 -21.66 26.78 -7.12
C VAL A 46 -20.19 26.85 -7.50
N ARG A 47 -19.71 25.84 -8.27
CA ARG A 47 -18.38 25.84 -8.85
C ARG A 47 -18.27 26.89 -9.97
N VAL A 48 -17.29 27.79 -9.85
CA VAL A 48 -17.04 28.88 -10.83
C VAL A 48 -15.78 28.69 -11.65
N ALA A 49 -14.80 27.92 -11.14
CA ALA A 49 -13.61 27.58 -11.89
C ALA A 49 -13.17 26.14 -11.62
N ASP A 50 -12.60 25.51 -12.64
CA ASP A 50 -12.04 24.15 -12.55
C ASP A 50 -10.84 24.08 -13.49
N SER A 51 -9.70 23.67 -12.96
CA SER A 51 -8.48 23.54 -13.76
C SER A 51 -8.60 22.50 -14.88
N PHE A 52 -9.48 21.53 -14.77
CA PHE A 52 -9.70 20.54 -15.81
C PHE A 52 -10.63 21.03 -16.92
N ALA A 53 -11.36 22.15 -16.72
CA ALA A 53 -12.23 22.71 -17.74
C ALA A 53 -11.47 23.52 -18.82
N GLY A 54 -10.27 24.01 -18.51
CA GLY A 54 -9.52 24.89 -19.41
C GLY A 54 -8.09 24.44 -19.72
N ALA A 55 -7.67 23.28 -19.23
CA ALA A 55 -6.34 22.71 -19.45
C ALA A 55 -6.42 21.16 -19.42
N PRO A 56 -5.42 20.48 -19.99
CA PRO A 56 -5.38 19.02 -19.90
C PRO A 56 -5.36 18.55 -18.45
N PRO A 57 -6.06 17.43 -18.11
CA PRO A 57 -6.12 16.94 -16.76
C PRO A 57 -4.73 16.53 -16.28
N THR A 58 -4.37 16.93 -15.08
CA THR A 58 -3.08 16.60 -14.45
C THR A 58 -2.99 15.17 -13.97
N TYR A 59 -4.12 14.49 -13.81
CA TYR A 59 -4.21 13.05 -13.54
C TYR A 59 -5.48 12.47 -14.16
N ILE A 60 -5.44 11.17 -14.48
CA ILE A 60 -6.58 10.43 -15.00
C ILE A 60 -6.88 9.30 -14.00
N LEU A 61 -8.14 9.20 -13.55
CA LEU A 61 -8.62 8.07 -12.78
C LEU A 61 -8.74 6.87 -13.73
N ARG A 62 -8.18 5.74 -13.33
CA ARG A 62 -8.28 4.52 -14.11
C ARG A 62 -9.48 3.71 -13.68
N ASP A 63 -10.16 3.16 -14.67
CA ASP A 63 -11.21 2.18 -14.44
C ASP A 63 -10.56 0.83 -14.12
N PRO A 64 -10.80 0.24 -12.94
CA PRO A 64 -10.24 -1.05 -12.55
C PRO A 64 -10.69 -2.20 -13.47
N ASP A 65 -11.87 -2.11 -14.09
CA ASP A 65 -12.44 -3.16 -14.93
C ASP A 65 -11.71 -3.28 -16.29
N THR A 66 -10.97 -2.25 -16.69
CA THR A 66 -10.15 -2.25 -17.91
C THR A 66 -8.71 -2.70 -17.68
N GLU A 67 -8.35 -3.04 -16.45
CA GLU A 67 -6.97 -3.39 -16.10
C GLU A 67 -6.69 -4.90 -16.20
N PRO A 68 -5.42 -5.31 -16.49
CA PRO A 68 -5.02 -6.72 -16.52
C PRO A 68 -5.21 -7.41 -15.16
N TRP A 69 -5.57 -8.69 -15.17
CA TRP A 69 -5.84 -9.52 -13.99
C TRP A 69 -4.76 -9.50 -12.89
N PHE A 70 -3.47 -9.35 -13.27
CA PHE A 70 -2.38 -9.31 -12.28
C PHE A 70 -2.44 -8.05 -11.39
N ARG A 71 -3.05 -6.96 -11.87
CA ARG A 71 -3.29 -5.76 -11.04
C ARG A 71 -4.43 -5.97 -10.05
N GLU A 72 -5.41 -6.77 -10.43
CA GLU A 72 -6.46 -7.19 -9.51
C GLU A 72 -5.89 -8.07 -8.39
N ALA A 73 -5.03 -9.04 -8.73
CA ALA A 73 -4.32 -9.84 -7.74
C ALA A 73 -3.47 -8.97 -6.79
N ALA A 74 -2.80 -7.94 -7.31
CA ALA A 74 -2.05 -6.99 -6.48
C ALA A 74 -2.97 -6.19 -5.53
N ARG A 75 -4.17 -5.80 -5.98
CA ARG A 75 -5.17 -5.11 -5.13
C ARG A 75 -5.72 -6.01 -4.02
N ILE A 76 -5.92 -7.31 -4.32
CA ILE A 76 -6.34 -8.30 -3.31
C ILE A 76 -5.23 -8.47 -2.27
N MET A 77 -3.98 -8.58 -2.70
CA MET A 77 -2.83 -8.68 -1.81
C MET A 77 -2.66 -7.43 -0.94
N ASP A 78 -2.82 -6.23 -1.52
CA ASP A 78 -2.81 -4.97 -0.77
C ASP A 78 -3.91 -4.95 0.31
N ARG A 79 -5.14 -5.42 -0.01
CA ARG A 79 -6.24 -5.53 0.97
C ARG A 79 -5.91 -6.50 2.10
N GLY A 80 -5.35 -7.66 1.76
CA GLY A 80 -4.94 -8.64 2.75
C GLY A 80 -3.85 -8.09 3.69
N LEU A 81 -2.88 -7.40 3.13
CA LEU A 81 -1.81 -6.78 3.91
C LEU A 81 -2.33 -5.64 4.81
N ASP A 82 -3.19 -4.78 4.27
CA ASP A 82 -3.83 -3.71 5.03
C ASP A 82 -4.63 -4.27 6.22
N TRP A 83 -5.34 -5.40 6.02
CA TRP A 83 -6.07 -6.09 7.08
C TRP A 83 -5.11 -6.64 8.17
N VAL A 84 -4.01 -7.28 7.78
CA VAL A 84 -3.01 -7.83 8.72
C VAL A 84 -2.34 -6.72 9.54
N VAL A 85 -2.06 -5.58 8.92
CA VAL A 85 -1.39 -4.44 9.58
C VAL A 85 -2.39 -3.57 10.36
N GLY A 86 -3.70 -3.80 10.22
CA GLY A 86 -4.74 -2.98 10.85
C GLY A 86 -4.81 -1.57 10.25
N ALA A 87 -4.54 -1.42 8.96
CA ALA A 87 -4.59 -0.13 8.28
C ALA A 87 -6.03 0.43 8.28
N PRO A 88 -6.22 1.75 8.49
CA PRO A 88 -7.54 2.35 8.50
C PRO A 88 -8.23 2.20 7.14
N MET A 89 -9.51 1.81 7.17
CA MET A 89 -10.34 1.79 5.98
C MET A 89 -10.66 3.22 5.53
N LEU A 90 -10.07 3.65 4.41
CA LEU A 90 -10.39 4.93 3.80
C LEU A 90 -11.61 4.80 2.90
N ALA A 91 -12.43 5.85 2.87
CA ALA A 91 -13.58 5.93 1.96
C ALA A 91 -13.12 5.95 0.49
N GLU A 92 -13.99 5.50 -0.40
CA GLU A 92 -13.75 5.59 -1.83
C GLU A 92 -13.93 7.01 -2.35
N TYR A 93 -13.05 7.42 -3.26
CA TYR A 93 -13.16 8.70 -3.96
C TYR A 93 -14.08 8.53 -5.15
N SER A 94 -15.19 9.25 -5.14
CA SER A 94 -16.09 9.40 -6.28
C SER A 94 -16.38 10.87 -6.53
N GLU A 95 -16.48 11.25 -7.81
CA GLU A 95 -16.90 12.60 -8.15
C GLU A 95 -18.42 12.71 -8.02
N PRO A 96 -18.93 13.71 -7.30
CA PRO A 96 -20.37 13.86 -7.13
C PRO A 96 -21.03 14.30 -8.45
N ALA A 97 -22.22 13.77 -8.73
CA ALA A 97 -23.00 14.13 -9.93
C ALA A 97 -23.30 15.64 -10.02
N ARG A 98 -23.44 16.30 -8.86
CA ARG A 98 -23.55 17.76 -8.76
C ARG A 98 -22.38 18.28 -7.93
N ASP A 99 -21.44 18.92 -8.59
CA ASP A 99 -20.23 19.45 -7.98
C ASP A 99 -20.51 20.79 -7.28
N ARG A 100 -20.90 20.70 -6.01
CA ARG A 100 -21.20 21.82 -5.11
C ARG A 100 -20.50 21.63 -3.76
N ILE A 101 -20.36 22.72 -2.99
CA ILE A 101 -19.75 22.68 -1.64
C ILE A 101 -20.35 21.56 -0.78
N ALA A 102 -21.69 21.42 -0.75
CA ALA A 102 -22.38 20.43 0.08
C ALA A 102 -22.04 18.97 -0.25
N ALA A 103 -21.53 18.69 -1.46
CA ALA A 103 -21.13 17.35 -1.88
C ALA A 103 -19.73 16.92 -1.40
N TRP A 104 -18.96 17.88 -0.89
CA TRP A 104 -17.59 17.64 -0.43
C TRP A 104 -17.48 17.85 1.07
N PRO A 105 -17.37 16.77 1.88
CA PRO A 105 -17.30 16.88 3.34
C PRO A 105 -16.18 17.82 3.82
N GLU A 106 -15.02 17.82 3.14
CA GLU A 106 -13.90 18.72 3.47
C GLU A 106 -14.21 20.18 3.20
N LEU A 107 -15.02 20.49 2.17
CA LEU A 107 -15.48 21.87 1.93
C LEU A 107 -16.46 22.32 3.01
N VAL A 108 -17.39 21.45 3.40
CA VAL A 108 -18.34 21.71 4.48
C VAL A 108 -17.62 21.93 5.81
N GLU A 109 -16.63 21.09 6.10
CA GLU A 109 -15.81 21.21 7.30
C GLU A 109 -14.99 22.50 7.32
N ALA A 110 -14.28 22.81 6.23
CA ALA A 110 -13.50 24.05 6.11
C ALA A 110 -14.38 25.30 6.17
N GLN A 111 -15.59 25.25 5.63
CA GLN A 111 -16.56 26.35 5.73
C GLN A 111 -17.02 26.57 7.18
N ARG A 112 -17.26 25.47 7.92
CA ARG A 112 -17.71 25.51 9.31
C ARG A 112 -16.59 25.99 10.24
N THR A 113 -15.38 25.47 10.08
CA THR A 113 -14.23 25.76 10.97
C THR A 113 -13.48 27.02 10.60
N ARG A 114 -13.70 27.55 9.40
CA ARG A 114 -12.91 28.63 8.79
C ARG A 114 -11.41 28.32 8.73
N ALA A 115 -11.07 27.05 8.65
CA ALA A 115 -9.72 26.53 8.64
C ALA A 115 -9.54 25.54 7.47
N LEU A 116 -8.29 25.22 7.18
CA LEU A 116 -7.91 24.21 6.22
C LEU A 116 -8.44 22.83 6.70
N ALA A 117 -9.17 22.14 5.84
CA ALA A 117 -9.64 20.78 6.08
C ALA A 117 -9.06 19.83 5.04
N HIS A 118 -8.72 18.60 5.47
CA HIS A 118 -8.11 17.58 4.63
C HIS A 118 -8.95 16.33 4.62
N ARG A 119 -8.90 15.62 3.48
CA ARG A 119 -9.45 14.27 3.41
C ARG A 119 -8.61 13.38 2.52
N THR A 120 -8.43 12.15 2.95
CA THR A 120 -7.75 11.10 2.19
C THR A 120 -8.76 10.04 1.82
N ARG A 121 -8.77 9.62 0.56
CA ARG A 121 -9.66 8.57 0.02
C ARG A 121 -8.87 7.66 -0.89
N TYR A 122 -9.44 6.50 -1.21
CA TYR A 122 -8.90 5.66 -2.29
C TYR A 122 -9.68 5.89 -3.58
N ALA A 123 -8.96 6.11 -4.69
CA ALA A 123 -9.55 5.97 -6.02
C ALA A 123 -9.91 4.49 -6.28
N ALA A 124 -10.72 4.22 -7.31
CA ALA A 124 -11.13 2.86 -7.67
C ALA A 124 -9.94 1.91 -7.90
N ASP A 125 -8.82 2.41 -8.43
CA ASP A 125 -7.55 1.68 -8.61
C ASP A 125 -6.70 1.59 -7.32
N ARG A 126 -7.28 1.94 -6.16
CA ARG A 126 -6.62 2.03 -4.84
C ARG A 126 -5.43 3.01 -4.79
N THR A 127 -5.38 3.95 -5.70
CA THR A 127 -4.46 5.07 -5.59
C THR A 127 -4.96 6.05 -4.53
N LEU A 128 -4.08 6.58 -3.70
CA LEU A 128 -4.44 7.58 -2.71
C LEU A 128 -4.80 8.91 -3.39
N MET A 129 -5.99 9.40 -3.09
CA MET A 129 -6.47 10.72 -3.43
C MET A 129 -6.45 11.60 -2.19
N LEU A 130 -5.71 12.69 -2.28
CA LEU A 130 -5.62 13.68 -1.21
C LEU A 130 -6.44 14.90 -1.64
N SER A 131 -7.36 15.33 -0.81
CA SER A 131 -8.10 16.58 -1.00
C SER A 131 -7.88 17.52 0.18
N ALA A 132 -7.77 18.80 -0.13
CA ALA A 132 -7.65 19.88 0.83
C ALA A 132 -8.58 21.01 0.46
N ALA A 133 -9.33 21.50 1.42
CA ALA A 133 -10.29 22.60 1.28
C ALA A 133 -9.86 23.79 2.11
N LEU A 134 -9.84 24.98 1.47
CA LEU A 134 -9.41 26.22 2.09
C LEU A 134 -10.47 27.31 1.87
N PRO A 135 -10.90 28.07 2.90
CA PRO A 135 -11.69 29.28 2.71
C PRO A 135 -10.84 30.38 2.10
N VAL A 136 -11.39 31.11 1.15
CA VAL A 136 -10.73 32.24 0.47
C VAL A 136 -11.39 33.54 0.93
N ARG A 137 -10.58 34.54 1.25
CA ARG A 137 -11.05 35.75 1.99
C ARG A 137 -11.73 36.79 1.16
N PHE A 138 -11.59 36.80 -0.19
CA PHE A 138 -12.17 37.88 -1.01
C PHE A 138 -13.70 37.79 -1.19
N ASP A 139 -14.31 36.67 -0.78
CA ASP A 139 -15.75 36.50 -0.64
C ASP A 139 -15.97 35.64 0.61
N ASP A 140 -16.69 36.16 1.59
CA ASP A 140 -16.82 35.59 2.95
C ASP A 140 -17.15 34.11 3.05
N ARG A 141 -17.54 33.48 1.93
CA ARG A 141 -17.92 32.08 1.85
C ARG A 141 -17.32 31.33 0.63
N ALA A 142 -16.43 31.97 -0.10
CA ALA A 142 -15.77 31.32 -1.23
C ALA A 142 -14.79 30.25 -0.75
N MET A 143 -14.71 29.15 -1.47
CA MET A 143 -13.93 27.97 -1.08
C MET A 143 -13.07 27.51 -2.24
N LEU A 144 -11.85 27.08 -1.91
CA LEU A 144 -10.94 26.43 -2.82
C LEU A 144 -10.82 24.95 -2.44
N LEU A 145 -10.99 24.06 -3.40
CA LEU A 145 -10.74 22.64 -3.24
C LEU A 145 -9.56 22.23 -4.14
N VAL A 146 -8.56 21.65 -3.53
CA VAL A 146 -7.43 21.04 -4.24
C VAL A 146 -7.50 19.54 -4.09
N THR A 147 -7.38 18.83 -5.20
CA THR A 147 -7.35 17.37 -5.23
C THR A 147 -6.10 16.91 -5.97
N THR A 148 -5.31 16.06 -5.37
CA THR A 148 -4.12 15.47 -6.00
C THR A 148 -4.13 13.95 -5.90
N ASN A 149 -3.57 13.32 -6.92
CA ASN A 149 -3.41 11.87 -6.97
C ASN A 149 -1.98 11.52 -6.55
N ALA A 150 -1.85 10.78 -5.44
CA ALA A 150 -0.57 10.32 -4.91
C ALA A 150 -0.05 9.04 -5.59
N ARG A 151 -0.24 8.92 -6.90
CA ARG A 151 0.13 7.71 -7.66
C ARG A 151 1.60 7.35 -7.55
N ASP A 152 2.48 8.33 -7.57
CA ASP A 152 3.92 8.09 -7.48
C ASP A 152 4.30 7.52 -6.11
N ILE A 153 3.69 8.05 -5.05
CA ILE A 153 3.85 7.51 -3.69
C ILE A 153 3.34 6.07 -3.63
N THR A 154 2.15 5.82 -4.17
CA THR A 154 1.56 4.47 -4.19
C THR A 154 2.41 3.47 -4.97
N ARG A 155 2.98 3.87 -6.10
CA ARG A 155 3.89 3.03 -6.90
C ARG A 155 5.16 2.67 -6.12
N THR A 156 5.79 3.65 -5.48
CA THR A 156 6.99 3.44 -4.68
C THR A 156 6.71 2.49 -3.52
N VAL A 157 5.64 2.72 -2.77
CA VAL A 157 5.24 1.85 -1.66
C VAL A 157 4.96 0.42 -2.13
N ARG A 158 4.24 0.23 -3.25
CA ARG A 158 3.99 -1.10 -3.82
C ARG A 158 5.26 -1.81 -4.25
N ALA A 159 6.20 -1.09 -4.87
CA ALA A 159 7.49 -1.66 -5.28
C ALA A 159 8.30 -2.15 -4.07
N GLU A 160 8.35 -1.37 -2.99
CA GLU A 160 9.05 -1.76 -1.77
C GLU A 160 8.34 -2.92 -1.04
N ARG A 161 7.01 -2.91 -0.97
CA ARG A 161 6.23 -4.04 -0.42
C ARG A 161 6.49 -5.34 -1.19
N PHE A 162 6.54 -5.27 -2.52
CA PHE A 162 6.84 -6.43 -3.37
C PHE A 162 8.26 -6.94 -3.11
N ARG A 163 9.26 -6.06 -3.05
CA ARG A 163 10.66 -6.41 -2.74
C ARG A 163 10.78 -7.12 -1.39
N LEU A 164 10.17 -6.55 -0.35
CA LEU A 164 10.13 -7.17 0.97
C LEU A 164 9.43 -8.53 0.97
N GLY A 165 8.32 -8.66 0.24
CA GLY A 165 7.61 -9.92 0.07
C GLY A 165 8.47 -11.00 -0.58
N VAL A 166 9.22 -10.66 -1.62
CA VAL A 166 10.16 -11.59 -2.28
C VAL A 166 11.26 -12.03 -1.32
N VAL A 167 11.87 -11.09 -0.59
CA VAL A 167 12.93 -11.42 0.39
C VAL A 167 12.38 -12.38 1.46
N LEU A 168 11.20 -12.09 2.01
CA LEU A 168 10.57 -12.93 3.01
C LEU A 168 10.26 -14.35 2.47
N ALA A 169 9.75 -14.44 1.24
CA ALA A 169 9.48 -15.72 0.58
C ALA A 169 10.76 -16.55 0.38
N VAL A 170 11.84 -15.92 -0.06
CA VAL A 170 13.14 -16.59 -0.24
C VAL A 170 13.70 -17.09 1.09
N VAL A 171 13.66 -16.25 2.14
CA VAL A 171 14.14 -16.65 3.48
C VAL A 171 13.30 -17.79 4.05
N THR A 172 11.97 -17.72 3.90
CA THR A 172 11.08 -18.79 4.36
C THR A 172 11.35 -20.08 3.60
N LEU A 173 11.48 -20.02 2.28
CA LEU A 173 11.79 -21.20 1.46
C LEU A 173 13.14 -21.82 1.84
N ALA A 174 14.17 -21.00 2.00
CA ALA A 174 15.48 -21.46 2.44
C ALA A 174 15.43 -22.14 3.82
N SER A 175 14.68 -21.56 4.76
CA SER A 175 14.48 -22.13 6.10
C SER A 175 13.77 -23.50 6.05
N VAL A 176 12.73 -23.61 5.24
CA VAL A 176 12.02 -24.88 5.03
C VAL A 176 12.93 -25.93 4.41
N LEU A 177 13.67 -25.58 3.36
CA LEU A 177 14.61 -26.49 2.71
C LEU A 177 15.71 -26.95 3.66
N LEU A 178 16.28 -26.03 4.45
CA LEU A 178 17.28 -26.35 5.45
C LEU A 178 16.72 -27.28 6.53
N SER A 179 15.51 -27.02 7.01
CA SER A 179 14.81 -27.88 7.99
C SER A 179 14.59 -29.29 7.43
N LEU A 180 14.14 -29.41 6.18
CA LEU A 180 13.96 -30.70 5.51
C LEU A 180 15.29 -31.44 5.30
N PHE A 181 16.34 -30.71 4.93
CA PHE A 181 17.68 -31.25 4.79
C PHE A 181 18.19 -31.81 6.11
N LEU A 182 18.12 -31.06 7.21
CA LEU A 182 18.50 -31.48 8.55
C LEU A 182 17.66 -32.70 9.03
N ALA A 183 16.37 -32.67 8.80
CA ALA A 183 15.49 -33.79 9.15
C ALA A 183 15.91 -35.06 8.46
N ARG A 184 16.18 -35.05 7.17
CA ARG A 184 16.58 -36.21 6.37
C ARG A 184 18.02 -36.69 6.67
N THR A 185 18.91 -35.71 6.93
CA THR A 185 20.35 -36.01 7.04
C THR A 185 20.76 -36.40 8.46
N ILE A 186 20.10 -35.86 9.47
CA ILE A 186 20.47 -36.04 10.88
C ILE A 186 19.36 -36.75 11.66
N VAL A 187 18.15 -36.21 11.60
CA VAL A 187 17.07 -36.69 12.50
C VAL A 187 16.61 -38.11 12.14
N ASP A 188 16.41 -38.40 10.86
CA ASP A 188 15.94 -39.75 10.45
C ASP A 188 16.94 -40.84 10.71
N PRO A 189 18.27 -40.71 10.45
CA PRO A 189 19.25 -41.70 10.84
C PRO A 189 19.32 -41.90 12.36
N LEU A 190 19.32 -40.82 13.15
CA LEU A 190 19.32 -40.92 14.62
C LEU A 190 18.08 -41.62 15.15
N ARG A 191 16.89 -41.33 14.62
CA ARG A 191 15.67 -42.05 14.99
C ARG A 191 15.72 -43.54 14.65
N ARG A 192 16.33 -43.92 13.52
CA ARG A 192 16.52 -45.36 13.15
C ARG A 192 17.45 -46.05 14.12
N LEU A 193 18.59 -45.44 14.47
CA LEU A 193 19.53 -45.96 15.44
C LEU A 193 18.91 -46.10 16.84
N ALA A 194 18.21 -45.07 17.31
CA ALA A 194 17.52 -45.11 18.59
C ALA A 194 16.48 -46.26 18.68
N ARG A 195 15.70 -46.44 17.59
CA ARG A 195 14.74 -47.56 17.54
C ARG A 195 15.42 -48.92 17.49
N ALA A 196 16.57 -49.05 16.87
CA ALA A 196 17.36 -50.28 16.87
C ALA A 196 17.88 -50.57 18.28
N ALA A 197 18.48 -49.61 18.97
CA ALA A 197 18.99 -49.74 20.32
C ALA A 197 17.90 -50.13 21.33
N VAL A 198 16.69 -49.54 21.24
CA VAL A 198 15.56 -49.93 22.09
C VAL A 198 15.12 -51.37 21.84
N ARG A 199 15.12 -51.84 20.59
CA ARG A 199 14.77 -53.25 20.27
C ARG A 199 15.79 -54.23 20.82
N VAL A 200 17.07 -53.92 20.76
CA VAL A 200 18.13 -54.75 21.41
C VAL A 200 17.92 -54.84 22.91
N ARG A 201 17.71 -53.68 23.57
CA ARG A 201 17.52 -53.65 25.04
C ARG A 201 16.28 -54.44 25.54
N LEU A 202 15.23 -54.52 24.72
CA LEU A 202 14.00 -55.26 25.10
C LEU A 202 14.08 -56.78 24.84
N GLY A 203 15.23 -57.31 24.44
CA GLY A 203 15.46 -58.76 24.24
C GLY A 203 14.61 -59.38 23.11
N ARG A 204 13.95 -58.59 22.28
CA ARG A 204 13.04 -59.03 21.22
C ARG A 204 13.71 -59.29 19.87
N ALA A 205 15.05 -59.21 19.81
CA ALA A 205 15.76 -59.37 18.57
C ALA A 205 16.71 -60.56 18.62
N ARG A 206 16.27 -61.66 18.06
CA ARG A 206 17.17 -62.80 17.72
C ARG A 206 18.02 -62.47 16.46
N GLU A 207 17.67 -61.51 15.69
CA GLU A 207 18.45 -60.93 14.56
C GLU A 207 18.13 -59.45 14.43
N VAL A 208 18.98 -58.58 14.95
CA VAL A 208 18.91 -57.14 14.65
C VAL A 208 19.74 -56.89 13.40
N ILE A 209 19.06 -56.78 12.25
CA ILE A 209 19.68 -56.21 11.06
C ILE A 209 19.83 -54.72 11.35
N VAL A 210 21.01 -54.31 11.81
CA VAL A 210 21.37 -52.91 11.93
C VAL A 210 21.30 -52.27 10.52
N PRO A 211 20.52 -51.22 10.29
CA PRO A 211 20.46 -50.60 8.98
C PRO A 211 21.86 -50.22 8.52
N ARG A 212 22.35 -50.85 7.45
CA ARG A 212 23.62 -50.44 6.84
C ARG A 212 23.46 -49.02 6.33
N LEU A 213 23.99 -48.03 7.06
CA LEU A 213 24.10 -46.66 6.63
C LEU A 213 25.25 -46.62 5.59
N PRO A 214 24.95 -46.38 4.31
CA PRO A 214 25.95 -46.51 3.26
C PRO A 214 27.09 -45.49 3.53
N SER A 215 28.30 -45.99 3.65
CA SER A 215 29.61 -45.29 3.58
C SER A 215 29.73 -43.91 4.21
N ARG A 216 28.96 -43.59 5.27
CA ARG A 216 29.14 -42.32 6.00
C ARG A 216 30.42 -42.40 6.81
N ARG A 217 31.28 -41.37 6.62
CA ARG A 217 32.56 -41.22 7.33
C ARG A 217 32.49 -40.27 8.53
N ASP A 218 31.25 -39.86 8.90
CA ASP A 218 30.97 -38.98 10.03
C ASP A 218 30.72 -39.76 11.35
N GLU A 219 30.49 -39.03 12.42
CA GLU A 219 30.25 -39.55 13.76
C GLU A 219 29.07 -40.51 13.82
N ILE A 220 28.03 -40.26 12.99
CA ILE A 220 26.86 -41.13 12.88
C ILE A 220 27.23 -42.48 12.26
N GLY A 221 28.11 -42.50 11.29
CA GLY A 221 28.65 -43.71 10.68
C GLY A 221 29.51 -44.50 11.67
N THR A 222 30.27 -43.81 12.51
CA THR A 222 31.08 -44.43 13.56
C THR A 222 30.20 -45.06 14.63
N LEU A 223 29.14 -44.40 15.08
CA LEU A 223 28.18 -44.91 16.04
C LEU A 223 27.42 -46.11 15.49
N ALA A 224 27.05 -46.11 14.22
CA ALA A 224 26.38 -47.23 13.56
C ALA A 224 27.28 -48.50 13.50
N ARG A 225 28.59 -48.32 13.25
CA ARG A 225 29.57 -49.44 13.29
C ARG A 225 29.74 -50.00 14.70
N ALA A 226 29.88 -49.16 15.71
CA ALA A 226 30.02 -49.58 17.11
C ALA A 226 28.79 -50.30 17.67
N LEU A 227 27.62 -50.12 17.08
CA LEU A 227 26.38 -50.84 17.44
C LEU A 227 26.19 -52.14 16.65
N SER A 228 27.01 -52.41 15.61
CA SER A 228 26.97 -53.62 14.79
C SER A 228 27.97 -54.70 15.22
N ASP A 229 28.99 -54.32 16.00
CA ASP A 229 29.95 -55.23 16.66
C ASP A 229 29.40 -55.71 18.00
#